data_602bdc5a751aa5d17ccf0b1161e442f0
#
_entry.id   602bdc5a751aa5d17ccf0b1161e442f0
#
_cell.length_a   1.000
_cell.length_b   1.000
_cell.length_c   1.000
_cell.angle_alpha   90.00
_cell.angle_beta   90.00
_cell.angle_gamma   90.00
#
_symmetry.space_group_name_H-M   'P 1'
#
loop_
_entity.id
_entity.type
_entity.pdbx_description
1 polymer ?
#
loop_
_entity_poly.entity_id
_entity_poly.type
_entity_poly.pdbx_seq_one_letter_code
_entity_poly.pdbx_strand_id
1 'polypeptide(L)'
;MAGNEPDTADVEDDDDDWMKYANAGFGETDYSLWDDVEPVEEDEAHQQEVAMQLGTHVEEIPRAPRPAGLKHLVRQGTCDACLGRVGGKRTYGQSLEDAGKGVRDSVVEQDSHLANIREDEPLCPFCENLFEEVNLLADIIFDAIEPYDVSRLQLGARFPKDQMDEEEKLRKRLGAGGSDPLKSSLVDEIGKRLKDRLDGVTLVNDKPDVLALIDVLTLTVELDVRAVYVYGRYRKLERGIPQTRWPCRACKGRGCERCNHTGLQYEKSVQDLVGNPMLEIFGGTEHAFHGMGREDIDVRCLGRGRPFVLEVKEPRKRSFNAEKLADIINEAAKGSVEVSSIRPSTRSEVVRIKDCLLYTSPSPRDWMV
;
A
#
# COMPACT_ATOMS: atom_id res chain seq x y z
N MET A 1 -65.14 17.31 34.10
CA MET A 1 -64.58 16.02 33.61
C MET A 1 -63.48 16.35 32.69
N ALA A 2 -62.31 15.96 33.11
CA ALA A 2 -61.03 16.34 32.54
C ALA A 2 -60.77 15.74 31.15
N GLY A 3 -60.39 16.59 30.19
CA GLY A 3 -59.83 16.20 28.92
C GLY A 3 -58.30 16.17 29.05
N ASN A 4 -57.70 15.03 28.79
CA ASN A 4 -56.25 14.87 28.67
C ASN A 4 -55.81 15.39 27.30
N GLU A 5 -54.94 16.39 27.30
CA GLU A 5 -54.09 16.74 26.17
C GLU A 5 -52.88 15.81 26.17
N PRO A 6 -52.42 15.32 25.01
CA PRO A 6 -51.19 14.55 24.96
C PRO A 6 -49.97 15.48 24.90
N ASP A 7 -49.02 15.19 25.76
CA ASP A 7 -47.67 15.74 25.82
C ASP A 7 -47.00 15.75 24.43
N THR A 8 -46.63 16.92 23.96
CA THR A 8 -45.65 17.08 22.84
C THR A 8 -44.24 16.95 23.43
N ALA A 9 -43.70 15.75 23.37
CA ALA A 9 -42.29 15.56 23.61
C ALA A 9 -41.50 16.24 22.48
N ASP A 10 -40.66 17.19 22.86
CA ASP A 10 -39.67 17.82 22.01
C ASP A 10 -38.74 16.74 21.41
N VAL A 11 -38.86 16.55 20.11
CA VAL A 11 -37.88 15.76 19.34
C VAL A 11 -36.70 16.72 19.07
N GLU A 12 -35.67 16.64 19.88
CA GLU A 12 -34.38 17.24 19.54
C GLU A 12 -33.92 16.67 18.19
N ASP A 13 -33.81 17.53 17.20
CA ASP A 13 -33.24 17.23 15.89
C ASP A 13 -31.73 16.99 16.04
N ASP A 14 -31.34 15.74 16.25
CA ASP A 14 -29.97 15.30 16.16
C ASP A 14 -29.54 15.26 14.67
N ASP A 15 -29.42 16.41 14.03
CA ASP A 15 -29.00 16.56 12.63
C ASP A 15 -27.49 16.36 12.42
N ASP A 16 -26.70 16.20 13.48
CA ASP A 16 -25.23 16.06 13.40
C ASP A 16 -24.70 14.61 13.37
N ASP A 17 -25.55 13.60 13.55
CA ASP A 17 -25.09 12.19 13.70
C ASP A 17 -24.85 11.47 12.35
N TRP A 18 -25.23 12.06 11.21
CA TRP A 18 -25.02 11.45 9.89
C TRP A 18 -23.54 11.44 9.44
N MET A 19 -22.71 12.34 9.98
CA MET A 19 -21.26 12.35 9.66
C MET A 19 -20.55 11.11 10.19
N LYS A 20 -21.01 10.55 11.31
CA LYS A 20 -20.47 9.28 11.82
C LYS A 20 -20.74 8.10 10.90
N TYR A 21 -21.86 8.12 10.17
CA TYR A 21 -22.23 7.03 9.26
C TYR A 21 -21.73 7.22 7.82
N ALA A 22 -21.42 8.43 7.42
CA ALA A 22 -20.78 8.69 6.14
C ALA A 22 -19.34 8.13 6.09
N ASN A 23 -18.69 8.02 7.26
CA ASN A 23 -17.36 7.42 7.42
C ASN A 23 -17.40 5.95 7.86
N ALA A 24 -18.51 5.42 8.35
CA ALA A 24 -18.62 4.06 8.90
C ALA A 24 -18.76 2.95 7.83
N GLY A 25 -18.78 3.29 6.56
CA GLY A 25 -18.78 2.33 5.45
C GLY A 25 -17.39 1.94 4.96
N PHE A 26 -16.37 2.61 5.45
CA PHE A 26 -14.98 2.33 5.12
C PHE A 26 -14.36 1.72 6.37
N GLY A 27 -14.17 0.40 6.36
CA GLY A 27 -13.30 -0.25 7.32
C GLY A 27 -12.00 0.57 7.37
N GLU A 28 -11.52 0.85 8.56
CA GLU A 28 -10.21 1.42 8.78
C GLU A 28 -9.19 0.49 8.12
N THR A 29 -8.91 0.72 6.84
CA THR A 29 -7.66 0.27 6.27
C THR A 29 -6.61 1.11 6.98
N ASP A 30 -5.79 0.43 7.77
CA ASP A 30 -4.65 1.03 8.45
C ASP A 30 -3.70 1.60 7.38
N TYR A 31 -3.90 2.88 7.05
CA TYR A 31 -3.06 3.60 6.10
C TYR A 31 -1.71 4.02 6.69
N SER A 32 -1.39 3.61 7.93
CA SER A 32 -0.13 3.92 8.61
C SER A 32 1.11 3.36 7.90
N LEU A 33 0.92 2.36 7.02
CA LEU A 33 1.98 1.83 6.13
C LEU A 33 2.40 2.82 5.02
N TRP A 34 1.58 3.85 4.75
CA TRP A 34 1.77 4.77 3.63
C TRP A 34 1.82 6.24 4.04
N ASP A 35 1.83 6.54 5.35
CA ASP A 35 2.15 7.89 5.78
C ASP A 35 3.51 8.24 5.21
N ASP A 36 3.56 9.38 4.50
CA ASP A 36 4.77 9.96 3.95
C ASP A 36 5.79 10.10 5.10
N VAL A 37 6.54 9.04 5.36
CA VAL A 37 7.78 9.11 6.11
C VAL A 37 8.69 9.91 5.20
N GLU A 38 8.85 11.18 5.49
CA GLU A 38 9.93 11.94 4.88
C GLU A 38 11.22 11.12 5.02
N PRO A 39 12.01 11.00 3.94
CA PRO A 39 13.21 10.18 3.99
C PRO A 39 14.07 10.65 5.16
N VAL A 40 14.42 9.71 6.05
CA VAL A 40 15.31 9.90 7.21
C VAL A 40 16.76 10.10 6.72
N GLU A 41 16.98 10.83 5.62
CA GLU A 41 18.32 11.17 5.15
C GLU A 41 18.98 12.26 6.00
N GLU A 42 18.18 13.09 6.67
CA GLU A 42 18.75 14.14 7.55
C GLU A 42 19.27 13.61 8.87
N ASP A 43 18.70 12.54 9.43
CA ASP A 43 19.11 12.02 10.74
C ASP A 43 20.45 11.27 10.70
N GLU A 44 20.76 10.52 9.64
CA GLU A 44 22.06 9.85 9.52
C GLU A 44 23.21 10.82 9.26
N ALA A 45 22.98 11.83 8.42
CA ALA A 45 23.97 12.89 8.17
C ALA A 45 24.19 13.72 9.43
N HIS A 46 23.13 14.08 10.15
CA HIS A 46 23.21 14.82 11.40
C HIS A 46 23.86 14.02 12.53
N GLN A 47 23.56 12.73 12.65
CA GLN A 47 24.20 11.83 13.60
C GLN A 47 25.70 11.63 13.31
N GLN A 48 26.08 11.54 12.03
CA GLN A 48 27.49 11.47 11.63
C GLN A 48 28.22 12.77 11.89
N GLU A 49 27.58 13.92 11.67
CA GLU A 49 28.17 15.22 11.91
C GLU A 49 28.35 15.50 13.41
N VAL A 50 27.37 15.14 14.24
CA VAL A 50 27.44 15.21 15.71
C VAL A 50 28.48 14.24 16.27
N ALA A 51 28.59 13.03 15.73
CA ALA A 51 29.62 12.06 16.12
C ALA A 51 31.03 12.54 15.75
N MET A 52 31.17 13.21 14.61
CA MET A 52 32.43 13.80 14.17
C MET A 52 32.86 15.00 15.06
N GLN A 53 31.90 15.82 15.51
CA GLN A 53 32.14 16.93 16.44
C GLN A 53 32.48 16.49 17.86
N LEU A 54 31.95 15.34 18.31
CA LEU A 54 32.19 14.80 19.66
C LEU A 54 33.47 13.95 19.75
N GLY A 55 34.16 13.69 18.62
CA GLY A 55 35.39 12.89 18.60
C GLY A 55 35.17 11.43 19.05
N THR A 56 33.95 10.95 19.02
CA THR A 56 33.64 9.54 19.29
C THR A 56 34.03 8.71 18.08
N HIS A 57 35.06 7.86 18.23
CA HIS A 57 35.32 6.80 17.26
C HIS A 57 34.08 5.91 17.19
N VAL A 58 33.35 5.96 16.05
CA VAL A 58 32.35 4.95 15.75
C VAL A 58 33.12 3.66 15.54
N GLU A 59 33.06 2.73 16.50
CA GLU A 59 33.65 1.40 16.32
C GLU A 59 32.98 0.77 15.10
N GLU A 60 33.78 0.51 14.05
CA GLU A 60 33.26 -0.19 12.87
C GLU A 60 32.71 -1.56 13.31
N ILE A 61 31.41 -1.74 13.15
CA ILE A 61 30.74 -3.01 13.46
C ILE A 61 31.28 -4.08 12.49
N PRO A 62 31.88 -5.17 12.99
CA PRO A 62 32.45 -6.19 12.11
C PRO A 62 31.41 -6.77 11.15
N ARG A 63 31.79 -6.90 9.87
CA ARG A 63 30.90 -7.40 8.81
C ARG A 63 31.03 -8.90 8.54
N ALA A 64 32.07 -9.53 9.08
CA ALA A 64 32.33 -10.96 8.88
C ALA A 64 32.89 -11.61 10.13
N PRO A 65 32.57 -12.88 10.40
CA PRO A 65 33.15 -13.67 11.47
C PRO A 65 34.68 -13.86 11.26
N ARG A 66 35.38 -14.05 12.36
CA ARG A 66 36.75 -14.57 12.31
C ARG A 66 36.76 -16.01 11.79
N PRO A 67 37.90 -16.56 11.31
CA PRO A 67 37.98 -17.92 10.76
C PRO A 67 37.38 -19.01 11.65
N ALA A 68 37.59 -18.92 12.96
CA ALA A 68 36.98 -19.84 13.94
C ALA A 68 35.43 -19.75 13.94
N GLY A 69 34.88 -18.55 13.77
CA GLY A 69 33.43 -18.32 13.65
C GLY A 69 32.88 -18.90 12.34
N LEU A 70 33.58 -18.75 11.21
CA LEU A 70 33.21 -19.38 9.94
C LEU A 70 33.17 -20.89 10.06
N LYS A 71 34.21 -21.50 10.67
CA LYS A 71 34.23 -22.94 10.94
C LYS A 71 33.06 -23.39 11.82
N HIS A 72 32.70 -22.58 12.84
CA HIS A 72 31.55 -22.85 13.70
C HIS A 72 30.22 -22.80 12.91
N LEU A 73 30.05 -21.82 12.03
CA LEU A 73 28.88 -21.72 11.16
C LEU A 73 28.71 -22.93 10.24
N VAL A 74 29.78 -23.34 9.58
CA VAL A 74 29.76 -24.54 8.74
C VAL A 74 29.40 -25.78 9.54
N ARG A 75 29.95 -25.94 10.75
CA ARG A 75 29.65 -27.05 11.66
C ARG A 75 28.18 -27.10 12.08
N GLN A 76 27.50 -25.94 12.16
CA GLN A 76 26.07 -25.84 12.49
C GLN A 76 25.15 -26.03 11.28
N GLY A 77 25.63 -26.49 10.15
CA GLY A 77 24.80 -26.72 8.98
C GLY A 77 24.28 -25.44 8.30
N THR A 78 24.93 -24.27 8.49
CA THR A 78 24.53 -23.04 7.83
C THR A 78 24.52 -23.22 6.31
N CYS A 79 23.42 -22.84 5.62
CA CYS A 79 23.29 -22.95 4.18
C CYS A 79 24.25 -21.99 3.43
N ASP A 80 24.51 -22.26 2.15
CA ASP A 80 25.46 -21.47 1.38
C ASP A 80 25.00 -20.02 1.20
N ALA A 81 23.71 -19.77 0.99
CA ALA A 81 23.19 -18.40 0.94
C ALA A 81 23.47 -17.60 2.22
N CYS A 82 23.27 -18.22 3.39
CA CYS A 82 23.57 -17.58 4.67
C CYS A 82 25.09 -17.46 4.93
N LEU A 83 25.91 -18.44 4.54
CA LEU A 83 27.36 -18.32 4.59
C LEU A 83 27.85 -17.17 3.71
N GLY A 84 27.31 -17.02 2.51
CA GLY A 84 27.63 -15.91 1.62
C GLY A 84 27.22 -14.56 2.14
N ARG A 85 26.05 -14.48 2.81
CA ARG A 85 25.53 -13.27 3.44
C ARG A 85 26.37 -12.81 4.63
N VAL A 86 26.75 -13.75 5.50
CA VAL A 86 27.45 -13.49 6.75
C VAL A 86 28.98 -13.54 6.58
N GLY A 87 29.49 -14.22 5.55
CA GLY A 87 30.91 -14.41 5.32
C GLY A 87 31.71 -13.16 4.89
N GLY A 88 31.04 -12.09 4.54
CA GLY A 88 31.57 -10.73 4.43
C GLY A 88 32.34 -10.36 3.18
N LYS A 89 32.78 -11.30 2.36
CA LYS A 89 33.50 -11.01 1.11
C LYS A 89 32.73 -11.55 -0.10
N ARG A 90 32.12 -10.64 -0.83
CA ARG A 90 31.52 -10.94 -2.15
C ARG A 90 32.17 -10.10 -3.22
N THR A 91 32.44 -10.69 -4.38
CA THR A 91 32.77 -9.92 -5.57
C THR A 91 31.52 -9.37 -6.22
N TYR A 92 31.64 -8.26 -6.94
CA TYR A 92 30.50 -7.66 -7.64
C TYR A 92 29.85 -8.67 -8.59
N GLY A 93 28.54 -8.83 -8.49
CA GLY A 93 27.76 -9.77 -9.31
C GLY A 93 27.73 -11.23 -8.82
N GLN A 94 28.48 -11.58 -7.77
CA GLN A 94 28.48 -12.93 -7.20
C GLN A 94 27.18 -13.18 -6.42
N SER A 95 26.56 -14.35 -6.63
CA SER A 95 25.39 -14.78 -5.87
C SER A 95 25.75 -15.06 -4.40
N LEU A 96 24.75 -15.03 -3.51
CA LEU A 96 24.96 -15.43 -2.11
C LEU A 96 25.41 -16.88 -2.00
N GLU A 97 24.83 -17.77 -2.80
CA GLU A 97 25.15 -19.19 -2.81
C GLU A 97 26.60 -19.45 -3.25
N ASP A 98 27.05 -18.79 -4.33
CA ASP A 98 28.41 -18.98 -4.83
C ASP A 98 29.46 -18.44 -3.85
N ALA A 99 29.17 -17.30 -3.23
CA ALA A 99 30.03 -16.75 -2.18
C ALA A 99 30.09 -17.69 -0.97
N GLY A 100 28.97 -18.27 -0.57
CA GLY A 100 28.88 -19.20 0.55
C GLY A 100 29.53 -20.54 0.28
N LYS A 101 29.39 -21.07 -0.94
CA LYS A 101 30.14 -22.26 -1.38
C LYS A 101 31.64 -22.03 -1.25
N GLY A 102 32.15 -20.89 -1.70
CA GLY A 102 33.57 -20.55 -1.54
C GLY A 102 34.03 -20.51 -0.10
N VAL A 103 33.17 -20.00 0.80
CA VAL A 103 33.44 -20.01 2.25
C VAL A 103 33.45 -21.45 2.79
N ARG A 104 32.47 -22.28 2.42
CA ARG A 104 32.35 -23.67 2.84
C ARG A 104 33.59 -24.45 2.37
N ASP A 105 33.94 -24.38 1.08
CA ASP A 105 35.05 -25.07 0.49
C ASP A 105 36.37 -24.75 1.22
N SER A 106 36.62 -23.47 1.48
CA SER A 106 37.82 -23.03 2.23
C SER A 106 37.84 -23.57 3.68
N VAL A 107 36.69 -23.77 4.32
CA VAL A 107 36.62 -24.38 5.66
C VAL A 107 36.80 -25.88 5.60
N VAL A 108 36.23 -26.57 4.59
CA VAL A 108 36.31 -28.02 4.39
C VAL A 108 37.75 -28.44 4.00
N GLU A 109 38.46 -27.61 3.24
CA GLU A 109 39.89 -27.83 2.95
C GLU A 109 40.74 -27.89 4.21
N GLN A 110 40.35 -27.13 5.25
CA GLN A 110 41.03 -27.10 6.55
C GLN A 110 40.55 -28.22 7.52
N ASP A 111 39.30 -28.67 7.33
CA ASP A 111 38.66 -29.70 8.17
C ASP A 111 37.69 -30.56 7.34
N SER A 112 38.20 -31.62 6.75
CA SER A 112 37.42 -32.51 5.88
C SER A 112 36.27 -33.25 6.54
N HIS A 113 36.21 -33.28 7.90
CA HIS A 113 35.09 -33.86 8.65
C HIS A 113 33.80 -33.04 8.48
N LEU A 114 33.88 -31.79 8.00
CA LEU A 114 32.75 -30.91 7.79
C LEU A 114 32.14 -31.00 6.38
N ALA A 115 32.66 -31.88 5.53
CA ALA A 115 32.21 -31.96 4.13
C ALA A 115 30.71 -32.29 4.00
N ASN A 116 30.18 -33.19 4.83
CA ASN A 116 28.81 -33.69 4.74
C ASN A 116 27.90 -33.15 5.85
N ILE A 117 28.32 -32.12 6.53
CA ILE A 117 27.59 -31.61 7.71
C ILE A 117 26.12 -31.22 7.39
N ARG A 118 25.81 -30.81 6.15
CA ARG A 118 24.43 -30.48 5.73
C ARG A 118 23.54 -31.71 5.61
N GLU A 119 24.06 -32.89 5.52
CA GLU A 119 23.29 -34.15 5.55
C GLU A 119 22.87 -34.47 6.99
N ASP A 120 23.75 -34.18 7.98
CA ASP A 120 23.51 -34.41 9.40
C ASP A 120 22.66 -33.30 10.03
N GLU A 121 22.89 -32.04 9.60
CA GLU A 121 22.23 -30.83 10.11
C GLU A 121 21.50 -30.13 8.95
N PRO A 122 20.30 -30.59 8.56
CA PRO A 122 19.61 -30.14 7.35
C PRO A 122 19.02 -28.73 7.46
N LEU A 123 18.76 -28.22 8.68
CA LEU A 123 18.17 -26.91 8.88
C LEU A 123 19.24 -25.84 9.12
N CYS A 124 19.16 -24.78 8.34
CA CYS A 124 20.03 -23.63 8.51
C CYS A 124 19.63 -22.83 9.76
N PRO A 125 20.57 -22.55 10.70
CA PRO A 125 20.24 -21.86 11.96
C PRO A 125 19.86 -20.39 11.79
N PHE A 126 20.03 -19.81 10.59
CA PHE A 126 19.63 -18.42 10.29
C PHE A 126 18.30 -18.32 9.58
N CYS A 127 18.06 -19.16 8.58
CA CYS A 127 16.92 -18.98 7.67
C CYS A 127 15.99 -20.19 7.61
N GLU A 128 16.28 -21.29 8.36
CA GLU A 128 15.48 -22.52 8.31
C GLU A 128 15.23 -23.00 6.86
N ASN A 129 16.24 -22.84 6.00
CA ASN A 129 16.23 -23.14 4.58
C ASN A 129 15.36 -22.23 3.69
N LEU A 130 14.87 -21.10 4.20
CA LEU A 130 14.01 -20.18 3.44
C LEU A 130 14.61 -19.73 2.09
N PHE A 131 15.93 -19.69 1.93
CA PHE A 131 16.55 -19.37 0.64
C PHE A 131 16.33 -20.44 -0.43
N GLU A 132 15.97 -21.66 -0.06
CA GLU A 132 15.61 -22.72 -1.01
C GLU A 132 14.26 -22.43 -1.67
N GLU A 133 13.39 -21.65 -0.99
CA GLU A 133 12.05 -21.27 -1.45
C GLU A 133 12.04 -19.98 -2.30
N VAL A 134 13.17 -19.36 -2.56
CA VAL A 134 13.25 -18.07 -3.31
C VAL A 134 12.59 -18.18 -4.70
N ASN A 135 12.78 -19.29 -5.40
CA ASN A 135 12.15 -19.49 -6.72
C ASN A 135 10.63 -19.62 -6.61
N LEU A 136 10.14 -20.42 -5.63
CA LEU A 136 8.71 -20.58 -5.37
C LEU A 136 8.07 -19.21 -5.03
N LEU A 137 8.68 -18.43 -4.15
CA LEU A 137 8.19 -17.11 -3.78
C LEU A 137 8.18 -16.14 -4.96
N ALA A 138 9.20 -16.20 -5.82
CA ALA A 138 9.24 -15.42 -7.05
C ALA A 138 8.12 -15.83 -8.03
N ASP A 139 7.83 -17.13 -8.15
CA ASP A 139 6.73 -17.64 -8.98
C ASP A 139 5.37 -17.15 -8.46
N ILE A 140 5.13 -17.26 -7.16
CA ILE A 140 3.88 -16.78 -6.52
C ILE A 140 3.69 -15.27 -6.76
N ILE A 141 4.75 -14.46 -6.60
CA ILE A 141 4.67 -13.02 -6.85
C ILE A 141 4.37 -12.73 -8.32
N PHE A 142 5.08 -13.42 -9.23
CA PHE A 142 4.89 -13.24 -10.66
C PHE A 142 3.45 -13.51 -11.08
N ASP A 143 2.87 -14.62 -10.64
CA ASP A 143 1.50 -15.02 -10.95
C ASP A 143 0.48 -14.07 -10.29
N ALA A 144 0.76 -13.59 -9.07
CA ALA A 144 -0.13 -12.70 -8.34
C ALA A 144 -0.24 -11.30 -8.99
N ILE A 145 0.85 -10.77 -9.56
CA ILE A 145 0.85 -9.43 -10.19
C ILE A 145 0.42 -9.45 -11.66
N GLU A 146 0.36 -10.61 -12.32
CA GLU A 146 0.00 -10.78 -13.74
C GLU A 146 -1.30 -10.05 -14.14
N PRO A 147 -2.38 -10.03 -13.32
CA PRO A 147 -3.61 -9.33 -13.67
C PRO A 147 -3.53 -7.80 -13.63
N TYR A 148 -2.43 -7.22 -13.13
CA TYR A 148 -2.29 -5.80 -12.85
C TYR A 148 -1.32 -5.11 -13.81
N ASP A 149 -1.63 -3.87 -14.18
CA ASP A 149 -0.73 -2.98 -14.91
C ASP A 149 0.28 -2.38 -13.90
N VAL A 150 1.44 -3.01 -13.76
CA VAL A 150 2.48 -2.67 -12.79
C VAL A 150 3.70 -2.13 -13.52
N SER A 151 4.12 -0.92 -13.20
CA SER A 151 5.38 -0.35 -13.65
C SER A 151 6.41 -0.25 -12.52
N ARG A 152 5.93 -0.13 -11.27
CA ARG A 152 6.75 0.04 -10.07
C ARG A 152 6.31 -0.98 -9.02
N LEU A 153 7.16 -1.97 -8.78
CA LEU A 153 6.92 -3.04 -7.80
C LEU A 153 7.82 -2.85 -6.58
N GLN A 154 7.24 -2.88 -5.40
CA GLN A 154 7.99 -2.98 -4.15
C GLN A 154 7.84 -4.38 -3.59
N LEU A 155 8.93 -4.94 -3.08
CA LEU A 155 8.93 -6.21 -2.40
C LEU A 155 9.12 -5.97 -0.90
N GLY A 156 8.35 -6.67 -0.09
CA GLY A 156 8.50 -6.69 1.36
C GLY A 156 8.42 -8.11 1.90
N ALA A 157 8.92 -8.35 3.11
CA ALA A 157 8.79 -9.63 3.78
C ALA A 157 8.39 -9.42 5.24
N ARG A 158 7.43 -10.19 5.72
CA ARG A 158 6.98 -10.24 7.10
C ARG A 158 7.65 -11.43 7.77
N PHE A 159 8.47 -11.16 8.77
CA PHE A 159 9.13 -12.14 9.61
C PHE A 159 8.59 -12.07 11.04
N PRO A 160 8.53 -13.19 11.78
CA PRO A 160 8.36 -13.15 13.23
C PRO A 160 9.44 -12.31 13.90
N LYS A 161 9.04 -11.49 14.85
CA LYS A 161 9.98 -10.59 15.54
C LYS A 161 11.06 -11.35 16.28
N ASP A 162 10.70 -12.44 16.95
CA ASP A 162 11.61 -13.32 17.68
C ASP A 162 12.69 -13.94 16.79
N GLN A 163 12.31 -14.39 15.58
CA GLN A 163 13.26 -14.91 14.58
C GLN A 163 14.26 -13.83 14.15
N MET A 164 13.80 -12.61 13.93
CA MET A 164 14.68 -11.50 13.56
C MET A 164 15.62 -11.10 14.70
N ASP A 165 15.12 -11.08 15.94
CA ASP A 165 15.91 -10.76 17.13
C ASP A 165 16.99 -11.84 17.38
N GLU A 166 16.67 -13.12 17.19
CA GLU A 166 17.63 -14.23 17.32
C GLU A 166 18.67 -14.22 16.20
N GLU A 167 18.27 -13.93 14.96
CA GLU A 167 19.19 -13.77 13.82
C GLU A 167 20.20 -12.64 14.07
N GLU A 168 19.75 -11.51 14.56
CA GLU A 168 20.61 -10.37 14.87
C GLU A 168 21.58 -10.71 16.03
N LYS A 169 21.09 -11.33 17.11
CA LYS A 169 21.92 -11.79 18.20
C LYS A 169 22.99 -12.79 17.75
N LEU A 170 22.61 -13.73 16.86
CA LEU A 170 23.53 -14.72 16.31
C LEU A 170 24.63 -14.05 15.47
N ARG A 171 24.28 -13.12 14.59
CA ARG A 171 25.26 -12.33 13.82
C ARG A 171 26.22 -11.56 14.72
N LYS A 172 25.70 -10.84 15.72
CA LYS A 172 26.50 -10.06 16.68
C LYS A 172 27.46 -10.97 17.47
N ARG A 173 26.97 -12.11 17.97
CA ARG A 173 27.78 -13.08 18.73
C ARG A 173 28.95 -13.65 17.92
N LEU A 174 28.76 -13.79 16.61
CA LEU A 174 29.79 -14.32 15.71
C LEU A 174 30.73 -13.24 15.16
N GLY A 175 30.55 -11.98 15.55
CA GLY A 175 31.36 -10.87 15.03
C GLY A 175 31.00 -10.48 13.61
N ALA A 176 29.76 -10.66 13.20
CA ALA A 176 29.23 -10.32 11.90
C ALA A 176 28.00 -9.38 12.00
N GLY A 177 27.91 -8.56 13.05
CA GLY A 177 26.78 -7.66 13.26
C GLY A 177 26.52 -6.68 12.12
N GLY A 178 27.56 -6.28 11.38
CA GLY A 178 27.47 -5.43 10.19
C GLY A 178 27.26 -6.19 8.87
N SER A 179 26.99 -7.50 8.89
CA SER A 179 26.59 -8.25 7.69
C SER A 179 25.15 -8.00 7.30
N ASP A 180 24.79 -8.37 6.06
CA ASP A 180 23.44 -8.13 5.54
C ASP A 180 22.37 -8.88 6.38
N PRO A 181 21.27 -8.21 6.78
CA PRO A 181 20.17 -8.85 7.50
C PRO A 181 19.45 -9.90 6.65
N LEU A 182 18.85 -10.91 7.28
CA LEU A 182 18.12 -11.98 6.61
C LEU A 182 17.00 -11.43 5.72
N LYS A 183 16.21 -10.51 6.25
CA LYS A 183 15.05 -9.92 5.58
C LYS A 183 15.43 -9.22 4.25
N SER A 184 16.40 -8.32 4.29
CA SER A 184 16.85 -7.60 3.09
C SER A 184 17.47 -8.55 2.07
N SER A 185 18.29 -9.49 2.51
CA SER A 185 18.93 -10.46 1.63
C SER A 185 17.93 -11.39 0.92
N LEU A 186 16.85 -11.81 1.61
CA LEU A 186 15.78 -12.60 1.01
C LEU A 186 15.04 -11.80 -0.07
N VAL A 187 14.64 -10.57 0.25
CA VAL A 187 13.94 -9.67 -0.68
C VAL A 187 14.82 -9.39 -1.92
N ASP A 188 16.11 -9.16 -1.72
CA ASP A 188 17.05 -8.93 -2.81
C ASP A 188 17.21 -10.15 -3.73
N GLU A 189 17.29 -11.38 -3.17
CA GLU A 189 17.39 -12.60 -3.97
C GLU A 189 16.10 -12.86 -4.78
N ILE A 190 14.93 -12.66 -4.16
CA ILE A 190 13.65 -12.74 -4.87
C ILE A 190 13.59 -11.68 -5.98
N GLY A 191 13.99 -10.44 -5.68
CA GLY A 191 14.03 -9.35 -6.64
C GLY A 191 14.93 -9.65 -7.85
N LYS A 192 16.07 -10.30 -7.65
CA LYS A 192 16.95 -10.75 -8.74
C LYS A 192 16.25 -11.77 -9.64
N ARG A 193 15.52 -12.75 -9.07
CA ARG A 193 14.77 -13.77 -9.84
C ARG A 193 13.63 -13.14 -10.65
N LEU A 194 12.98 -12.12 -10.09
CA LEU A 194 11.88 -11.42 -10.77
C LEU A 194 12.35 -10.48 -11.86
N LYS A 195 13.52 -9.84 -11.69
CA LYS A 195 14.04 -8.85 -12.63
C LYS A 195 14.18 -9.38 -14.07
N ASP A 196 14.60 -10.64 -14.21
CA ASP A 196 14.79 -11.27 -15.52
C ASP A 196 13.46 -11.71 -16.16
N ARG A 197 12.37 -11.73 -15.39
CA ARG A 197 11.04 -12.22 -15.82
C ARG A 197 10.05 -11.08 -16.05
N LEU A 198 10.25 -9.94 -15.41
CA LEU A 198 9.34 -8.80 -15.46
C LEU A 198 9.84 -7.76 -16.47
N ASP A 199 9.27 -7.79 -17.68
CA ASP A 199 9.57 -6.77 -18.68
C ASP A 199 8.85 -5.46 -18.36
N GLY A 200 9.60 -4.35 -18.38
CA GLY A 200 9.05 -3.00 -18.13
C GLY A 200 8.73 -2.69 -16.66
N VAL A 201 8.94 -3.60 -15.71
CA VAL A 201 8.71 -3.38 -14.27
C VAL A 201 10.00 -2.98 -13.58
N THR A 202 9.95 -1.91 -12.80
CA THR A 202 11.08 -1.44 -11.99
C THR A 202 10.83 -1.79 -10.52
N LEU A 203 11.81 -2.43 -9.86
CA LEU A 203 11.80 -2.63 -8.43
C LEU A 203 12.16 -1.31 -7.73
N VAL A 204 11.35 -0.90 -6.77
CA VAL A 204 11.46 0.38 -6.06
C VAL A 204 11.30 0.21 -4.55
N ASN A 205 11.82 1.17 -3.78
CA ASN A 205 11.65 1.21 -2.33
C ASN A 205 10.59 2.24 -1.89
N ASP A 206 10.18 3.13 -2.80
CA ASP A 206 9.19 4.17 -2.53
C ASP A 206 8.16 4.28 -3.65
N LYS A 207 6.97 4.76 -3.32
CA LYS A 207 5.87 5.05 -4.25
C LYS A 207 5.63 3.94 -5.29
N PRO A 208 5.46 2.68 -4.88
CA PRO A 208 5.16 1.59 -5.81
C PRO A 208 3.74 1.70 -6.35
N ASP A 209 3.47 1.02 -7.45
CA ASP A 209 2.11 0.73 -7.92
C ASP A 209 1.50 -0.42 -7.15
N VAL A 210 2.35 -1.40 -6.83
CA VAL A 210 2.00 -2.60 -6.07
C VAL A 210 3.12 -2.93 -5.09
N LEU A 211 2.76 -3.18 -3.83
CA LEU A 211 3.62 -3.82 -2.84
C LEU A 211 3.26 -5.30 -2.75
N ALA A 212 4.22 -6.17 -2.99
CA ALA A 212 4.10 -7.59 -2.72
C ALA A 212 4.74 -7.90 -1.36
N LEU A 213 3.91 -8.23 -0.38
CA LEU A 213 4.32 -8.55 0.99
C LEU A 213 4.32 -10.07 1.18
N ILE A 214 5.51 -10.61 1.36
CA ILE A 214 5.74 -12.04 1.58
C ILE A 214 5.56 -12.36 3.06
N ASP A 215 4.72 -13.32 3.39
CA ASP A 215 4.67 -13.93 4.72
C ASP A 215 5.55 -15.19 4.71
N VAL A 216 6.67 -15.14 5.45
CA VAL A 216 7.67 -16.22 5.42
C VAL A 216 7.24 -17.46 6.19
N LEU A 217 6.25 -17.37 7.10
CA LEU A 217 5.74 -18.52 7.84
C LEU A 217 4.79 -19.37 7.01
N THR A 218 3.97 -18.72 6.20
CA THR A 218 2.94 -19.38 5.39
C THR A 218 3.37 -19.57 3.93
N LEU A 219 4.49 -18.96 3.52
CA LEU A 219 4.97 -18.89 2.14
C LEU A 219 3.88 -18.36 1.21
N THR A 220 3.16 -17.33 1.65
CA THR A 220 2.11 -16.65 0.89
C THR A 220 2.51 -15.22 0.56
N VAL A 221 1.84 -14.64 -0.43
CA VAL A 221 2.05 -13.25 -0.85
C VAL A 221 0.75 -12.49 -0.78
N GLU A 222 0.76 -11.37 -0.07
CA GLU A 222 -0.32 -10.38 -0.06
C GLU A 222 0.05 -9.23 -0.99
N LEU A 223 -0.88 -8.79 -1.84
CA LEU A 223 -0.66 -7.61 -2.67
C LEU A 223 -1.40 -6.41 -2.07
N ASP A 224 -0.68 -5.31 -1.92
CA ASP A 224 -1.27 -4.00 -1.70
C ASP A 224 -1.18 -3.20 -2.99
N VAL A 225 -2.33 -3.01 -3.65
CA VAL A 225 -2.43 -2.36 -4.95
C VAL A 225 -2.85 -0.92 -4.75
N ARG A 226 -1.93 0.01 -5.01
CA ARG A 226 -2.16 1.44 -4.81
C ARG A 226 -3.31 1.95 -5.69
N ALA A 227 -4.20 2.75 -5.11
CA ALA A 227 -5.31 3.37 -5.82
C ALA A 227 -4.83 4.30 -6.96
N VAL A 228 -5.65 4.42 -8.01
CA VAL A 228 -5.50 5.43 -9.05
C VAL A 228 -6.39 6.63 -8.72
N TYR A 229 -5.85 7.83 -8.87
CA TYR A 229 -6.54 9.09 -8.67
C TYR A 229 -6.71 9.83 -9.97
N VAL A 230 -7.94 10.28 -10.25
CA VAL A 230 -8.27 11.04 -11.44
C VAL A 230 -8.94 12.36 -11.05
N TYR A 231 -8.29 13.46 -11.37
CA TYR A 231 -8.88 14.79 -11.23
C TYR A 231 -9.82 15.10 -12.39
N GLY A 232 -10.89 15.84 -12.11
CA GLY A 232 -11.77 16.40 -13.13
C GLY A 232 -12.61 17.53 -12.57
N ARG A 233 -13.46 18.07 -13.42
CA ARG A 233 -14.51 19.01 -13.06
C ARG A 233 -15.83 18.46 -13.55
N TYR A 234 -16.90 18.55 -12.74
CA TYR A 234 -18.22 18.11 -13.14
C TYR A 234 -19.23 19.27 -13.12
N ARG A 235 -20.14 19.25 -14.04
CA ARG A 235 -21.35 20.04 -14.04
C ARG A 235 -22.52 19.12 -13.73
N LYS A 236 -23.37 19.50 -12.77
CA LYS A 236 -24.63 18.81 -12.48
C LYS A 236 -25.75 19.56 -13.21
N LEU A 237 -26.30 18.97 -14.24
CA LEU A 237 -27.28 19.59 -15.13
C LEU A 237 -28.72 19.31 -14.69
N GLU A 238 -28.92 18.25 -13.91
CA GLU A 238 -30.19 17.80 -13.38
C GLU A 238 -30.27 18.07 -11.88
N ARG A 239 -31.48 18.39 -11.37
CA ARG A 239 -31.78 18.53 -9.94
C ARG A 239 -32.21 17.19 -9.36
N GLY A 240 -32.18 17.04 -8.05
CA GLY A 240 -32.59 15.83 -7.36
C GLY A 240 -31.54 14.71 -7.33
N ILE A 241 -30.32 15.00 -7.78
CA ILE A 241 -29.18 14.07 -7.74
C ILE A 241 -28.22 14.51 -6.63
N PRO A 242 -27.98 13.69 -5.58
CA PRO A 242 -26.97 13.99 -4.56
C PRO A 242 -25.56 13.88 -5.13
N GLN A 243 -24.59 14.58 -4.53
CA GLN A 243 -23.17 14.49 -4.93
C GLN A 243 -22.61 13.08 -4.69
N THR A 244 -22.87 12.53 -3.51
CA THR A 244 -22.40 11.21 -3.08
C THR A 244 -23.56 10.27 -2.82
N ARG A 245 -23.30 8.97 -2.69
CA ARG A 245 -24.29 7.96 -2.30
C ARG A 245 -24.84 8.26 -0.91
N TRP A 246 -26.15 8.25 -0.77
CA TRP A 246 -26.81 8.38 0.53
C TRP A 246 -27.43 7.03 0.90
N PRO A 247 -27.04 6.43 2.03
CA PRO A 247 -27.66 5.21 2.50
C PRO A 247 -29.13 5.43 2.85
N CYS A 248 -29.96 4.44 2.59
CA CYS A 248 -31.37 4.47 2.94
C CYS A 248 -31.54 4.68 4.45
N ARG A 249 -32.32 5.69 4.86
CA ARG A 249 -32.55 6.02 6.28
C ARG A 249 -33.18 4.84 7.05
N ALA A 250 -34.05 4.04 6.41
CA ALA A 250 -34.76 2.95 7.09
C ALA A 250 -33.86 1.75 7.37
N CYS A 251 -33.01 1.33 6.42
CA CYS A 251 -32.19 0.13 6.54
C CYS A 251 -30.67 0.43 6.71
N LYS A 252 -30.27 1.69 6.73
CA LYS A 252 -28.87 2.11 6.86
C LYS A 252 -27.93 1.42 5.86
N GLY A 253 -28.36 1.30 4.61
CA GLY A 253 -27.58 0.68 3.52
C GLY A 253 -27.77 -0.84 3.35
N ARG A 254 -28.48 -1.54 4.24
CA ARG A 254 -28.64 -3.02 4.19
C ARG A 254 -29.59 -3.52 3.10
N GLY A 255 -30.38 -2.65 2.50
CA GLY A 255 -31.46 -3.03 1.58
C GLY A 255 -32.76 -3.34 2.32
N CYS A 256 -33.87 -2.75 1.87
CA CYS A 256 -35.22 -3.04 2.36
C CYS A 256 -36.25 -2.73 1.26
N GLU A 257 -37.51 -3.10 1.47
CA GLU A 257 -38.61 -2.81 0.53
C GLU A 257 -38.74 -1.33 0.21
N ARG A 258 -38.53 -0.42 1.21
CA ARG A 258 -38.64 1.03 1.03
C ARG A 258 -37.61 1.59 0.02
N CYS A 259 -36.46 0.97 -0.13
CA CYS A 259 -35.43 1.36 -1.08
C CYS A 259 -35.29 0.36 -2.23
N ASN A 260 -36.28 -0.45 -2.49
CA ASN A 260 -36.23 -1.52 -3.50
C ASN A 260 -34.99 -2.39 -3.40
N HIS A 261 -34.59 -2.68 -2.16
CA HIS A 261 -33.39 -3.48 -1.80
C HIS A 261 -32.04 -2.92 -2.23
N THR A 262 -32.00 -1.69 -2.77
CA THR A 262 -30.75 -1.01 -3.19
C THR A 262 -29.88 -0.58 -2.02
N GLY A 263 -30.44 -0.40 -0.83
CA GLY A 263 -29.75 0.19 0.31
C GLY A 263 -29.56 1.71 0.19
N LEU A 264 -29.97 2.33 -0.93
CA LEU A 264 -29.74 3.74 -1.22
C LEU A 264 -31.04 4.56 -1.10
N GLN A 265 -30.91 5.84 -0.73
CA GLN A 265 -32.01 6.78 -0.67
C GLN A 265 -32.37 7.34 -2.06
N TYR A 266 -31.40 7.45 -2.95
CA TYR A 266 -31.53 7.92 -4.33
C TYR A 266 -30.89 6.92 -5.25
N GLU A 267 -31.50 6.66 -6.41
CA GLU A 267 -31.03 5.71 -7.40
C GLU A 267 -29.72 6.12 -8.08
N LYS A 268 -29.48 7.43 -8.14
CA LYS A 268 -28.31 8.01 -8.84
C LYS A 268 -27.62 9.02 -7.93
N SER A 269 -26.31 9.11 -8.04
CA SER A 269 -25.50 10.20 -7.49
C SER A 269 -24.49 10.67 -8.53
N VAL A 270 -23.92 11.86 -8.35
CA VAL A 270 -22.79 12.32 -9.17
C VAL A 270 -21.64 11.30 -9.06
N GLN A 271 -21.41 10.81 -7.85
CA GLN A 271 -20.42 9.76 -7.58
C GLN A 271 -20.62 8.52 -8.46
N ASP A 272 -21.85 8.02 -8.60
CA ASP A 272 -22.14 6.82 -9.40
C ASP A 272 -21.99 7.10 -10.88
N LEU A 273 -22.53 8.23 -11.36
CA LEU A 273 -22.51 8.59 -12.77
C LEU A 273 -21.07 8.81 -13.29
N VAL A 274 -20.18 9.28 -12.44
CA VAL A 274 -18.76 9.49 -12.77
C VAL A 274 -17.92 8.26 -12.45
N GLY A 275 -18.16 7.64 -11.30
CA GLY A 275 -17.31 6.59 -10.75
C GLY A 275 -17.50 5.21 -11.37
N ASN A 276 -18.76 4.82 -11.69
CA ASN A 276 -19.00 3.49 -12.25
C ASN A 276 -18.30 3.28 -13.61
N PRO A 277 -18.37 4.22 -14.58
CA PRO A 277 -17.61 4.07 -15.83
C PRO A 277 -16.09 4.00 -15.61
N MET A 278 -15.57 4.77 -14.66
CA MET A 278 -14.15 4.70 -14.31
C MET A 278 -13.79 3.36 -13.66
N LEU A 279 -14.65 2.84 -12.76
CA LEU A 279 -14.45 1.55 -12.13
C LEU A 279 -14.33 0.41 -13.16
N GLU A 280 -15.18 0.43 -14.17
CA GLU A 280 -15.14 -0.55 -15.27
C GLU A 280 -13.86 -0.42 -16.11
N ILE A 281 -13.45 0.81 -16.45
CA ILE A 281 -12.25 1.05 -17.29
C ILE A 281 -10.98 0.63 -16.56
N PHE A 282 -10.86 1.00 -15.29
CA PHE A 282 -9.69 0.65 -14.48
C PHE A 282 -9.72 -0.78 -13.95
N GLY A 283 -10.88 -1.45 -13.95
CA GLY A 283 -11.05 -2.79 -13.42
C GLY A 283 -10.80 -2.84 -11.91
N GLY A 284 -11.15 -1.78 -11.19
CA GLY A 284 -11.00 -1.68 -9.74
C GLY A 284 -12.13 -2.37 -8.97
N THR A 285 -12.01 -2.43 -7.65
CA THR A 285 -13.00 -3.05 -6.75
C THR A 285 -14.01 -2.04 -6.21
N GLU A 286 -13.59 -0.80 -6.00
CA GLU A 286 -14.39 0.26 -5.42
C GLU A 286 -13.93 1.64 -5.89
N HIS A 287 -14.80 2.64 -5.80
CA HIS A 287 -14.43 4.02 -6.05
C HIS A 287 -14.89 4.96 -4.92
N ALA A 288 -14.12 6.02 -4.65
CA ALA A 288 -14.46 7.09 -3.74
C ALA A 288 -14.42 8.44 -4.45
N PHE A 289 -15.43 9.29 -4.19
CA PHE A 289 -15.56 10.59 -4.80
C PHE A 289 -15.21 11.70 -3.81
N HIS A 290 -14.21 12.50 -4.13
CA HIS A 290 -13.72 13.61 -3.33
C HIS A 290 -14.04 14.93 -4.06
N GLY A 291 -15.11 15.60 -3.66
CA GLY A 291 -15.51 16.88 -4.25
C GLY A 291 -14.90 18.07 -3.51
N MET A 292 -14.60 19.15 -4.25
CA MET A 292 -14.27 20.47 -3.65
C MET A 292 -15.56 21.14 -3.17
N GLY A 293 -15.87 21.00 -1.89
CA GLY A 293 -17.14 21.41 -1.29
C GLY A 293 -18.31 20.52 -1.76
N ARG A 294 -19.51 20.85 -1.31
CA ARG A 294 -20.75 20.11 -1.57
C ARG A 294 -21.86 21.04 -1.99
N GLU A 295 -22.64 20.64 -2.97
CA GLU A 295 -23.87 21.32 -3.35
C GLU A 295 -25.11 20.58 -2.85
N ASP A 296 -26.19 21.32 -2.65
CA ASP A 296 -27.49 20.75 -2.32
C ASP A 296 -28.03 19.88 -3.45
N ILE A 297 -28.85 18.91 -3.09
CA ILE A 297 -29.42 17.94 -4.01
C ILE A 297 -30.31 18.59 -5.08
N ASP A 298 -31.04 19.64 -4.72
CA ASP A 298 -32.04 20.32 -5.54
C ASP A 298 -31.48 21.51 -6.35
N VAL A 299 -30.15 21.72 -6.35
CA VAL A 299 -29.50 22.73 -7.19
C VAL A 299 -28.75 22.11 -8.35
N ARG A 300 -28.56 22.87 -9.43
CA ARG A 300 -27.65 22.55 -10.53
C ARG A 300 -26.28 23.19 -10.28
N CYS A 301 -25.23 22.52 -10.73
CA CYS A 301 -23.85 23.03 -10.69
C CYS A 301 -23.40 23.30 -12.12
N LEU A 302 -23.36 24.58 -12.50
CA LEU A 302 -23.09 25.02 -13.87
C LEU A 302 -21.73 25.76 -13.97
N GLY A 303 -21.54 26.56 -15.00
CA GLY A 303 -20.34 27.36 -15.23
C GLY A 303 -19.13 26.45 -15.55
N ARG A 304 -18.02 26.68 -14.85
CA ARG A 304 -16.79 25.88 -15.03
C ARG A 304 -16.88 24.49 -14.39
N GLY A 305 -17.98 24.14 -13.75
CA GLY A 305 -18.13 22.90 -12.99
C GLY A 305 -17.35 22.90 -11.69
N ARG A 306 -17.65 21.96 -10.82
CA ARG A 306 -16.99 21.76 -9.51
C ARG A 306 -15.80 20.82 -9.67
N PRO A 307 -14.63 21.12 -9.09
CA PRO A 307 -13.51 20.19 -9.08
C PRO A 307 -13.81 18.95 -8.24
N PHE A 308 -13.26 17.82 -8.67
CA PHE A 308 -13.29 16.57 -7.93
C PHE A 308 -12.00 15.77 -8.16
N VAL A 309 -11.71 14.85 -7.27
CA VAL A 309 -10.81 13.73 -7.50
C VAL A 309 -11.61 12.45 -7.28
N LEU A 310 -11.54 11.53 -8.22
CA LEU A 310 -12.06 10.18 -8.05
C LEU A 310 -10.89 9.25 -7.75
N GLU A 311 -11.03 8.48 -6.70
CA GLU A 311 -10.15 7.40 -6.30
C GLU A 311 -10.74 6.07 -6.76
N VAL A 312 -9.96 5.24 -7.43
CA VAL A 312 -10.32 3.86 -7.78
C VAL A 312 -9.38 2.92 -7.06
N LYS A 313 -9.93 2.07 -6.19
CA LYS A 313 -9.18 1.10 -5.39
C LYS A 313 -8.86 -0.16 -6.18
N GLU A 314 -7.71 -0.74 -5.90
CA GLU A 314 -7.21 -1.98 -6.50
C GLU A 314 -7.34 -2.04 -8.03
N PRO A 315 -6.90 -0.99 -8.75
CA PRO A 315 -7.07 -0.93 -10.20
C PRO A 315 -6.20 -1.98 -10.90
N ARG A 316 -6.79 -2.69 -11.85
CA ARG A 316 -6.03 -3.60 -12.75
C ARG A 316 -5.32 -2.83 -13.85
N LYS A 317 -5.86 -1.68 -14.26
CA LYS A 317 -5.27 -0.78 -15.27
C LYS A 317 -5.02 0.59 -14.66
N ARG A 318 -3.89 1.21 -15.03
CA ARG A 318 -3.49 2.52 -14.49
C ARG A 318 -3.42 3.61 -15.55
N SER A 319 -3.15 3.21 -16.79
CA SER A 319 -3.03 4.13 -17.92
C SER A 319 -4.40 4.42 -18.54
N PHE A 320 -4.65 5.68 -18.90
CA PHE A 320 -5.87 6.09 -19.58
C PHE A 320 -5.65 7.30 -20.50
N ASN A 321 -6.51 7.41 -21.52
CA ASN A 321 -6.60 8.63 -22.32
C ASN A 321 -7.68 9.54 -21.72
N ALA A 322 -7.31 10.76 -21.35
CA ALA A 322 -8.17 11.70 -20.62
C ALA A 322 -9.42 12.12 -21.43
N GLU A 323 -9.28 12.33 -22.74
CA GLU A 323 -10.40 12.74 -23.61
C GLU A 323 -11.39 11.59 -23.76
N LYS A 324 -10.91 10.38 -24.11
CA LYS A 324 -11.76 9.19 -24.22
C LYS A 324 -12.48 8.87 -22.92
N LEU A 325 -11.81 9.04 -21.78
CA LEU A 325 -12.40 8.81 -20.48
C LEU A 325 -13.52 9.81 -20.20
N ALA A 326 -13.32 11.09 -20.52
CA ALA A 326 -14.36 12.10 -20.40
C ALA A 326 -15.58 11.78 -21.28
N ASP A 327 -15.37 11.39 -22.54
CA ASP A 327 -16.42 11.03 -23.48
C ASP A 327 -17.26 9.84 -22.97
N ILE A 328 -16.60 8.79 -22.48
CA ILE A 328 -17.29 7.60 -21.94
C ILE A 328 -18.15 7.97 -20.73
N ILE A 329 -17.62 8.79 -19.80
CA ILE A 329 -18.37 9.23 -18.63
C ILE A 329 -19.57 10.08 -19.05
N ASN A 330 -19.38 11.03 -19.97
CA ASN A 330 -20.43 11.93 -20.43
C ASN A 330 -21.55 11.17 -21.18
N GLU A 331 -21.20 10.16 -21.96
CA GLU A 331 -22.17 9.27 -22.63
C GLU A 331 -22.94 8.44 -21.58
N ALA A 332 -22.27 7.85 -20.60
CA ALA A 332 -22.90 7.05 -19.55
C ALA A 332 -23.83 7.89 -18.66
N ALA A 333 -23.47 9.15 -18.37
CA ALA A 333 -24.26 10.08 -17.56
C ALA A 333 -25.51 10.62 -18.24
N LYS A 334 -25.70 10.39 -19.55
CA LYS A 334 -26.89 10.73 -20.34
C LYS A 334 -27.40 12.16 -20.13
N GLY A 335 -26.48 13.12 -19.98
CA GLY A 335 -26.80 14.53 -19.80
C GLY A 335 -27.23 14.94 -18.37
N SER A 336 -27.25 14.03 -17.40
CA SER A 336 -27.51 14.39 -16.00
C SER A 336 -26.30 15.07 -15.37
N VAL A 337 -25.09 14.60 -15.71
CA VAL A 337 -23.79 15.13 -15.31
C VAL A 337 -22.88 15.22 -16.53
N GLU A 338 -22.01 16.21 -16.56
CA GLU A 338 -21.00 16.37 -17.60
C GLU A 338 -19.64 16.62 -16.95
N VAL A 339 -18.63 15.85 -17.35
CA VAL A 339 -17.25 16.01 -16.86
C VAL A 339 -16.35 16.64 -17.90
N SER A 340 -15.33 17.37 -17.40
CA SER A 340 -14.31 18.02 -18.21
C SER A 340 -12.99 18.10 -17.46
N SER A 341 -11.91 18.47 -18.15
CA SER A 341 -10.58 18.68 -17.55
C SER A 341 -10.07 17.44 -16.82
N ILE A 342 -10.35 16.26 -17.36
CA ILE A 342 -9.89 14.98 -16.81
C ILE A 342 -8.35 14.90 -16.94
N ARG A 343 -7.68 14.49 -15.87
CA ARG A 343 -6.24 14.25 -15.85
C ARG A 343 -5.83 13.32 -14.70
N PRO A 344 -4.64 12.72 -14.74
CA PRO A 344 -4.08 12.02 -13.59
C PRO A 344 -3.97 12.93 -12.36
N SER A 345 -4.12 12.34 -11.18
CA SER A 345 -4.03 13.01 -9.89
C SER A 345 -3.30 12.15 -8.86
N THR A 346 -3.23 12.66 -7.63
CA THR A 346 -2.56 11.99 -6.50
C THR A 346 -3.38 12.12 -5.21
N ARG A 347 -3.08 11.30 -4.21
CA ARG A 347 -3.70 11.39 -2.88
C ARG A 347 -3.50 12.77 -2.23
N SER A 348 -2.34 13.38 -2.41
CA SER A 348 -2.07 14.73 -1.87
C SER A 348 -3.00 15.81 -2.47
N GLU A 349 -3.49 15.62 -3.70
CA GLU A 349 -4.48 16.52 -4.29
C GLU A 349 -5.86 16.34 -3.67
N VAL A 350 -6.22 15.14 -3.21
CA VAL A 350 -7.44 14.90 -2.43
C VAL A 350 -7.43 15.73 -1.16
N VAL A 351 -6.33 15.78 -0.41
CA VAL A 351 -6.19 16.62 0.78
C VAL A 351 -6.39 18.08 0.42
N ARG A 352 -5.68 18.58 -0.58
CA ARG A 352 -5.79 19.99 -1.05
C ARG A 352 -7.20 20.38 -1.48
N ILE A 353 -7.93 19.47 -2.15
CA ILE A 353 -9.32 19.73 -2.56
C ILE A 353 -10.24 19.85 -1.35
N LYS A 354 -10.05 19.03 -0.31
CA LYS A 354 -10.86 19.07 0.92
C LYS A 354 -10.57 20.32 1.75
N ASP A 355 -9.33 20.76 1.81
CA ASP A 355 -8.91 21.94 2.58
C ASP A 355 -9.24 23.27 1.87
N CYS A 356 -9.58 23.22 0.58
CA CYS A 356 -9.94 24.42 -0.16
C CYS A 356 -11.35 24.90 0.21
N LEU A 357 -11.44 25.95 1.01
CA LEU A 357 -12.68 26.66 1.29
C LEU A 357 -13.16 27.34 0.02
N LEU A 358 -14.13 26.74 -0.67
CA LEU A 358 -14.92 27.47 -1.65
C LEU A 358 -15.77 28.49 -0.88
N TYR A 359 -15.52 29.77 -1.10
CA TYR A 359 -16.43 30.83 -0.70
C TYR A 359 -17.75 30.58 -1.44
N THR A 360 -18.71 29.95 -0.76
CA THR A 360 -20.10 29.99 -1.18
C THR A 360 -20.63 31.35 -0.77
N SER A 361 -21.16 32.14 -1.70
CA SER A 361 -21.97 33.30 -1.34
C SER A 361 -23.03 32.82 -0.36
N PRO A 362 -23.28 33.55 0.75
CA PRO A 362 -24.35 33.20 1.68
C PRO A 362 -25.64 32.98 0.91
N SER A 363 -26.35 31.90 1.22
CA SER A 363 -27.66 31.62 0.62
C SER A 363 -28.58 32.81 0.93
N PRO A 364 -29.49 33.20 0.01
CA PRO A 364 -30.50 34.18 0.33
C PRO A 364 -31.30 33.86 1.60
N ARG A 365 -31.34 32.59 2.03
CA ARG A 365 -31.93 32.15 3.29
C ARG A 365 -31.14 32.60 4.53
N ASP A 366 -29.82 32.76 4.41
CA ASP A 366 -28.96 33.19 5.51
C ASP A 366 -29.18 34.68 5.87
N TRP A 367 -29.91 35.44 5.04
CA TRP A 367 -30.25 36.82 5.24
C TRP A 367 -31.64 37.03 5.90
N MET A 368 -32.35 35.92 6.19
CA MET A 368 -33.71 35.98 6.76
C MET A 368 -33.74 35.63 8.27
N VAL A 369 -32.66 35.83 8.98
CA VAL A 369 -32.64 35.69 10.44
C VAL A 369 -32.70 37.06 11.08
#